data_c4d49fd7de9cc14de09686a37c9cab71
#
_entry.id   c4d49fd7de9cc14de09686a37c9cab71
#
_cell.length_a   1.000
_cell.length_b   1.000
_cell.length_c   1.000
_cell.angle_alpha   90.00
_cell.angle_beta   90.00
_cell.angle_gamma   90.00
#
_symmetry.space_group_name_H-M   'P 1'
#
loop_
_entity.id
_entity.type
_entity.pdbx_description
1 polymer ?
#
loop_
_entity_poly.entity_id
_entity_poly.type
_entity_poly.pdbx_seq_one_letter_code
_entity_poly.pdbx_strand_id
1 'polypeptide(L)'
;MTTKIPMKDVPLFQRIAAYLAILVGYFFYCYNFVIIDYVRPYIVEAYDGITLADTAQFYTWQSIGALIGALSCAWVASQFGKKRTLIAITALNGGATIINMMFTDYAAWAAMRLIIGISLGGYFTVAVSTMIGLFEPTVRGKLTAFASSMFSVALMVMGAYAAFISSIDAPWESLMWVGGVPPLVAALVMIFVLPSDKKYAAFGEEAVLDANGNAEPELKGSWGEMLRGRNLRITLICLLLAGLNFYGYQFFSGFVTTYLKEIRQFDGATIGIIFSISAFGSLFGAWVWGAIADKFGRKVNAIGFLLAGVMASLFFIAPSDIMIGSLNLLALLGLIYNFGLSASAVWGGYFSELFPAHLRSYGAALFHGGRILGMWAPMVLIFISERTDLTTAMWGAPIVWIVAALLWLTLPETLKGGVMYKKEKAAHQ
;
A
#
# COMPACT_ATOMS: atom_id res chain seq x y z
N MET A 1 -29.29 23.90 13.19
CA MET A 1 -28.32 23.13 12.35
C MET A 1 -28.27 23.82 10.99
N THR A 2 -27.14 24.42 10.63
CA THR A 2 -26.98 25.01 9.29
C THR A 2 -26.98 23.87 8.27
N THR A 3 -27.95 23.84 7.37
CA THR A 3 -28.00 22.86 6.25
C THR A 3 -26.75 22.97 5.43
N LYS A 4 -25.98 21.87 5.36
CA LYS A 4 -24.76 21.82 4.52
C LYS A 4 -25.15 21.92 3.04
N ILE A 5 -24.33 22.63 2.28
CA ILE A 5 -24.48 22.77 0.83
C ILE A 5 -24.07 21.43 0.19
N PRO A 6 -24.85 20.86 -0.74
CA PRO A 6 -24.48 19.63 -1.44
C PRO A 6 -23.16 19.77 -2.20
N MET A 7 -22.32 18.74 -2.22
CA MET A 7 -21.03 18.75 -2.94
C MET A 7 -21.18 18.98 -4.46
N LYS A 8 -22.32 18.65 -5.03
CA LYS A 8 -22.65 18.93 -6.46
C LYS A 8 -22.60 20.42 -6.79
N ASP A 9 -22.86 21.30 -5.80
CA ASP A 9 -22.87 22.76 -5.99
C ASP A 9 -21.44 23.37 -5.87
N VAL A 10 -20.43 22.55 -5.49
CA VAL A 10 -19.02 22.96 -5.56
C VAL A 10 -18.55 22.88 -7.02
N PRO A 11 -17.94 23.96 -7.55
CA PRO A 11 -17.43 23.97 -8.92
C PRO A 11 -16.56 22.74 -9.22
N LEU A 12 -16.74 22.12 -10.40
CA LEU A 12 -16.00 20.94 -10.80
C LEU A 12 -14.49 21.14 -10.73
N PHE A 13 -14.02 22.33 -11.15
CA PHE A 13 -12.60 22.69 -11.05
C PHE A 13 -12.07 22.58 -9.62
N GLN A 14 -12.83 23.08 -8.65
CA GLN A 14 -12.41 23.00 -7.23
C GLN A 14 -12.39 21.55 -6.73
N ARG A 15 -13.34 20.71 -7.15
CA ARG A 15 -13.36 19.28 -6.82
C ARG A 15 -12.18 18.54 -7.42
N ILE A 16 -11.83 18.84 -8.68
CA ILE A 16 -10.66 18.28 -9.37
C ILE A 16 -9.37 18.76 -8.66
N ALA A 17 -9.25 20.05 -8.37
CA ALA A 17 -8.08 20.58 -7.68
C ALA A 17 -7.91 19.95 -6.28
N ALA A 18 -9.01 19.74 -5.55
CA ALA A 18 -9.01 19.04 -4.27
C ALA A 18 -8.56 17.58 -4.43
N TYR A 19 -9.07 16.87 -5.43
CA TYR A 19 -8.66 15.51 -5.72
C TYR A 19 -7.17 15.41 -6.08
N LEU A 20 -6.67 16.30 -6.92
CA LEU A 20 -5.25 16.32 -7.30
C LEU A 20 -4.35 16.63 -6.08
N ALA A 21 -4.74 17.56 -5.22
CA ALA A 21 -4.00 17.83 -3.98
C ALA A 21 -3.94 16.62 -3.06
N ILE A 22 -5.06 15.89 -2.90
CA ILE A 22 -5.10 14.64 -2.14
C ILE A 22 -4.26 13.57 -2.84
N LEU A 23 -4.30 13.49 -4.15
CA LEU A 23 -3.53 12.50 -4.92
C LEU A 23 -2.02 12.70 -4.77
N VAL A 24 -1.56 13.95 -4.79
CA VAL A 24 -0.15 14.30 -4.50
C VAL A 24 0.25 13.86 -3.09
N GLY A 25 -0.58 14.15 -2.09
CA GLY A 25 -0.35 13.65 -0.73
C GLY A 25 -0.35 12.12 -0.66
N TYR A 26 -1.22 11.44 -1.45
CA TYR A 26 -1.26 9.99 -1.53
C TYR A 26 0.00 9.40 -2.20
N PHE A 27 0.53 10.07 -3.21
CA PHE A 27 1.83 9.72 -3.80
C PHE A 27 2.93 9.73 -2.74
N PHE A 28 3.03 10.79 -1.93
CA PHE A 28 4.04 10.88 -0.87
C PHE A 28 3.76 9.97 0.33
N TYR A 29 2.50 9.60 0.57
CA TYR A 29 2.16 8.50 1.45
C TYR A 29 2.82 7.19 0.97
N CYS A 30 2.66 6.86 -0.31
CA CYS A 30 3.26 5.66 -0.89
C CYS A 30 4.80 5.73 -0.88
N TYR A 31 5.36 6.88 -1.23
CA TYR A 31 6.80 7.14 -1.24
C TYR A 31 7.41 6.93 0.15
N ASN A 32 6.86 7.58 1.18
CA ASN A 32 7.36 7.48 2.55
C ASN A 32 7.07 6.13 3.21
N PHE A 33 6.12 5.37 2.68
CA PHE A 33 5.89 4.01 3.13
C PHE A 33 7.07 3.09 2.77
N VAL A 34 7.66 3.25 1.59
CA VAL A 34 8.71 2.38 1.04
C VAL A 34 10.12 2.92 1.22
N ILE A 35 10.29 4.24 1.45
CA ILE A 35 11.61 4.87 1.47
C ILE A 35 12.58 4.17 2.46
N ILE A 36 12.08 3.68 3.61
CA ILE A 36 12.92 2.99 4.60
C ILE A 36 13.52 1.70 4.03
N ASP A 37 12.76 0.98 3.21
CA ASP A 37 13.26 -0.24 2.57
C ASP A 37 14.33 0.08 1.53
N TYR A 38 14.18 1.21 0.82
CA TYR A 38 15.16 1.65 -0.18
C TYR A 38 16.47 2.15 0.45
N VAL A 39 16.38 3.03 1.48
CA VAL A 39 17.56 3.68 2.07
C VAL A 39 18.26 2.84 3.14
N ARG A 40 17.73 1.67 3.48
CA ARG A 40 18.25 0.75 4.51
C ARG A 40 19.78 0.56 4.45
N PRO A 41 20.38 0.15 3.32
CA PRO A 41 21.82 -0.09 3.26
C PRO A 41 22.64 1.21 3.42
N TYR A 42 22.09 2.35 3.02
CA TYR A 42 22.76 3.64 3.17
C TYR A 42 22.73 4.14 4.61
N ILE A 43 21.67 3.86 5.37
CA ILE A 43 21.58 4.18 6.80
C ILE A 43 22.62 3.40 7.58
N VAL A 44 22.75 2.08 7.30
CA VAL A 44 23.73 1.22 7.96
C VAL A 44 25.17 1.68 7.69
N GLU A 45 25.44 2.16 6.48
CA GLU A 45 26.75 2.69 6.11
C GLU A 45 27.05 4.08 6.72
N ALA A 46 26.02 4.93 6.82
CA ALA A 46 26.18 6.33 7.23
C ALA A 46 26.21 6.52 8.76
N TYR A 47 25.57 5.64 9.53
CA TYR A 47 25.40 5.84 10.98
C TYR A 47 26.02 4.71 11.78
N ASP A 48 27.16 5.00 12.43
CA ASP A 48 27.79 4.09 13.37
C ASP A 48 26.83 3.69 14.49
N GLY A 49 26.65 2.38 14.70
CA GLY A 49 25.79 1.83 15.74
C GLY A 49 24.35 1.54 15.30
N ILE A 50 23.97 1.81 14.05
CA ILE A 50 22.70 1.31 13.46
C ILE A 50 23.01 0.07 12.61
N THR A 51 22.46 -1.05 13.02
CA THR A 51 22.63 -2.33 12.33
C THR A 51 21.53 -2.59 11.30
N LEU A 52 21.73 -3.60 10.46
CA LEU A 52 20.69 -4.03 9.52
C LEU A 52 19.43 -4.51 10.27
N ALA A 53 19.59 -5.13 11.43
CA ALA A 53 18.51 -5.54 12.31
C ALA A 53 17.69 -4.35 12.83
N ASP A 54 18.36 -3.25 13.21
CA ASP A 54 17.71 -2.03 13.64
C ASP A 54 16.86 -1.42 12.52
N THR A 55 17.37 -1.41 11.30
CA THR A 55 16.61 -0.91 10.14
C THR A 55 15.39 -1.78 9.82
N ALA A 56 15.43 -3.06 10.09
CA ALA A 56 14.27 -3.95 9.99
C ALA A 56 13.19 -3.57 11.03
N GLN A 57 13.60 -3.22 12.26
CA GLN A 57 12.69 -2.75 13.31
C GLN A 57 12.03 -1.41 12.97
N PHE A 58 12.69 -0.54 12.20
CA PHE A 58 12.09 0.73 11.74
C PHE A 58 10.81 0.50 10.92
N TYR A 59 10.78 -0.53 10.07
CA TYR A 59 9.56 -0.93 9.35
C TYR A 59 8.47 -1.41 10.32
N THR A 60 8.85 -2.16 11.36
CA THR A 60 7.91 -2.61 12.39
C THR A 60 7.29 -1.44 13.15
N TRP A 61 8.11 -0.48 13.62
CA TRP A 61 7.63 0.73 14.29
C TRP A 61 6.72 1.56 13.39
N GLN A 62 7.08 1.73 12.12
CA GLN A 62 6.25 2.41 11.12
C GLN A 62 4.90 1.69 10.92
N SER A 63 4.90 0.37 10.91
CA SER A 63 3.68 -0.43 10.74
C SER A 63 2.77 -0.36 11.97
N ILE A 64 3.33 -0.39 13.18
CA ILE A 64 2.60 -0.16 14.44
C ILE A 64 1.98 1.24 14.41
N GLY A 65 2.75 2.25 14.06
CA GLY A 65 2.25 3.62 13.87
C GLY A 65 1.10 3.67 12.87
N ALA A 66 1.19 2.97 11.75
CA ALA A 66 0.14 2.96 10.74
C ALA A 66 -1.17 2.32 11.24
N LEU A 67 -1.10 1.29 12.07
CA LEU A 67 -2.29 0.72 12.72
C LEU A 67 -2.93 1.73 13.69
N ILE A 68 -2.12 2.37 14.53
CA ILE A 68 -2.59 3.42 15.46
C ILE A 68 -3.23 4.57 14.67
N GLY A 69 -2.56 5.05 13.62
CA GLY A 69 -3.03 6.15 12.78
C GLY A 69 -4.33 5.84 12.05
N ALA A 70 -4.48 4.63 11.52
CA ALA A 70 -5.70 4.21 10.83
C ALA A 70 -6.93 4.26 11.75
N LEU A 71 -6.76 3.88 13.02
CA LEU A 71 -7.83 3.89 14.01
C LEU A 71 -8.09 5.29 14.59
N SER A 72 -7.03 5.97 15.02
CA SER A 72 -7.14 7.27 15.70
C SER A 72 -7.54 8.40 14.76
N CYS A 73 -6.97 8.47 13.55
CA CYS A 73 -7.27 9.56 12.61
C CYS A 73 -8.68 9.48 12.03
N ALA A 74 -9.30 8.30 11.95
CA ALA A 74 -10.70 8.16 11.59
C ALA A 74 -11.58 8.87 12.64
N TRP A 75 -11.29 8.65 13.92
CA TRP A 75 -11.97 9.33 15.04
C TRP A 75 -11.70 10.84 15.03
N VAL A 76 -10.43 11.27 14.88
CA VAL A 76 -10.06 12.70 14.79
C VAL A 76 -10.79 13.37 13.63
N ALA A 77 -10.88 12.72 12.46
CA ALA A 77 -11.59 13.24 11.31
C ALA A 77 -13.10 13.39 11.56
N SER A 78 -13.71 12.50 12.35
CA SER A 78 -15.12 12.62 12.74
C SER A 78 -15.39 13.80 13.67
N GLN A 79 -14.44 14.16 14.56
CA GLN A 79 -14.58 15.27 15.51
C GLN A 79 -14.20 16.63 14.90
N PHE A 80 -13.06 16.70 14.22
CA PHE A 80 -12.46 17.97 13.76
C PHE A 80 -12.69 18.24 12.27
N GLY A 81 -13.20 17.24 11.54
CA GLY A 81 -13.46 17.28 10.10
C GLY A 81 -12.30 16.70 9.26
N LYS A 82 -12.66 16.12 8.10
CA LYS A 82 -11.72 15.44 7.20
C LYS A 82 -10.64 16.39 6.64
N LYS A 83 -11.03 17.62 6.23
CA LYS A 83 -10.11 18.63 5.71
C LYS A 83 -8.98 18.93 6.69
N ARG A 84 -9.30 19.27 7.94
CA ARG A 84 -8.29 19.64 8.94
C ARG A 84 -7.37 18.48 9.27
N THR A 85 -7.96 17.31 9.45
CA THR A 85 -7.21 16.08 9.74
C THR A 85 -6.26 15.75 8.61
N LEU A 86 -6.72 15.80 7.34
CA LEU A 86 -5.89 15.50 6.18
C LEU A 86 -4.70 16.45 6.04
N ILE A 87 -4.91 17.76 6.26
CA ILE A 87 -3.83 18.74 6.25
C ILE A 87 -2.81 18.43 7.36
N ALA A 88 -3.28 18.17 8.57
CA ALA A 88 -2.40 17.91 9.72
C ALA A 88 -1.55 16.64 9.53
N ILE A 89 -2.15 15.55 9.08
CA ILE A 89 -1.41 14.29 8.86
C ILE A 89 -0.47 14.38 7.66
N THR A 90 -0.80 15.15 6.62
CA THR A 90 0.10 15.40 5.49
C THR A 90 1.32 16.22 5.93
N ALA A 91 1.08 17.26 6.72
CA ALA A 91 2.16 18.07 7.29
C ALA A 91 3.03 17.25 8.28
N LEU A 92 2.40 16.40 9.10
CA LEU A 92 3.11 15.50 10.01
C LEU A 92 3.99 14.52 9.25
N ASN A 93 3.50 13.96 8.15
CA ASN A 93 4.27 13.05 7.30
C ASN A 93 5.56 13.71 6.78
N GLY A 94 5.42 14.88 6.15
CA GLY A 94 6.57 15.62 5.62
C GLY A 94 7.52 16.11 6.72
N GLY A 95 6.98 16.72 7.76
CA GLY A 95 7.75 17.27 8.88
C GLY A 95 8.53 16.19 9.63
N ALA A 96 7.88 15.07 9.99
CA ALA A 96 8.55 13.97 10.66
C ALA A 96 9.62 13.31 9.79
N THR A 97 9.42 13.26 8.46
CA THR A 97 10.44 12.72 7.54
C THR A 97 11.69 13.61 7.52
N ILE A 98 11.54 14.94 7.53
CA ILE A 98 12.68 15.88 7.60
C ILE A 98 13.37 15.77 8.98
N ILE A 99 12.59 15.81 10.04
CA ILE A 99 13.13 15.77 11.41
C ILE A 99 13.88 14.45 11.65
N ASN A 100 13.42 13.33 11.06
CA ASN A 100 14.09 12.04 11.17
C ASN A 100 15.56 12.06 10.71
N MET A 101 15.89 12.87 9.70
CA MET A 101 17.27 13.00 9.21
C MET A 101 18.21 13.75 10.18
N MET A 102 17.65 14.45 11.17
CA MET A 102 18.44 15.20 12.16
C MET A 102 19.01 14.29 13.26
N PHE A 103 18.63 13.02 13.29
CA PHE A 103 19.04 12.05 14.30
C PHE A 103 19.91 10.97 13.69
N THR A 104 20.83 10.47 14.50
CA THR A 104 21.78 9.41 14.12
C THR A 104 21.66 8.17 14.99
N ASP A 105 20.82 8.20 16.03
CA ASP A 105 20.63 7.12 16.96
C ASP A 105 19.36 6.30 16.68
N TYR A 106 19.40 5.02 17.09
CA TYR A 106 18.29 4.08 16.89
C TYR A 106 16.98 4.56 17.52
N ALA A 107 17.01 5.07 18.76
CA ALA A 107 15.77 5.35 19.50
C ALA A 107 15.01 6.51 18.86
N ALA A 108 15.71 7.54 18.42
CA ALA A 108 15.12 8.67 17.72
C ALA A 108 14.56 8.25 16.33
N TRP A 109 15.31 7.43 15.60
CA TRP A 109 14.81 6.86 14.33
C TRP A 109 13.56 6.04 14.51
N ALA A 110 13.52 5.13 15.50
CA ALA A 110 12.36 4.31 15.81
C ALA A 110 11.15 5.16 16.19
N ALA A 111 11.33 6.19 17.03
CA ALA A 111 10.28 7.12 17.41
C ALA A 111 9.75 7.91 16.20
N MET A 112 10.63 8.41 15.33
CA MET A 112 10.21 9.11 14.12
C MET A 112 9.50 8.17 13.15
N ARG A 113 9.93 6.93 12.99
CA ARG A 113 9.22 5.93 12.18
C ARG A 113 7.83 5.61 12.72
N LEU A 114 7.65 5.56 14.02
CA LEU A 114 6.33 5.42 14.64
C LEU A 114 5.43 6.62 14.29
N ILE A 115 5.94 7.85 14.41
CA ILE A 115 5.21 9.08 14.09
C ILE A 115 4.86 9.16 12.59
N ILE A 116 5.84 8.86 11.71
CA ILE A 116 5.59 8.77 10.27
C ILE A 116 4.52 7.70 10.01
N GLY A 117 4.61 6.55 10.66
CA GLY A 117 3.60 5.50 10.58
C GLY A 117 2.20 5.98 10.91
N ILE A 118 2.02 6.72 12.02
CA ILE A 118 0.73 7.30 12.41
C ILE A 118 0.17 8.18 11.28
N SER A 119 1.01 9.01 10.68
CA SER A 119 0.59 9.85 9.55
C SER A 119 0.18 9.00 8.34
N LEU A 120 0.92 7.94 8.03
CA LEU A 120 0.65 7.07 6.89
C LEU A 120 -0.69 6.34 7.05
N GLY A 121 -0.94 5.69 8.21
CA GLY A 121 -2.20 5.00 8.47
C GLY A 121 -3.41 5.94 8.46
N GLY A 122 -3.25 7.10 9.08
CA GLY A 122 -4.26 8.15 9.08
C GLY A 122 -4.54 8.69 7.68
N TYR A 123 -3.49 8.90 6.88
CA TYR A 123 -3.64 9.42 5.52
C TYR A 123 -4.51 8.52 4.66
N PHE A 124 -4.18 7.24 4.58
CA PHE A 124 -4.95 6.29 3.78
C PHE A 124 -6.45 6.34 4.13
N THR A 125 -6.76 6.27 5.42
CA THR A 125 -8.14 6.23 5.92
C THR A 125 -8.92 7.49 5.57
N VAL A 126 -8.34 8.66 5.82
CA VAL A 126 -9.02 9.96 5.63
C VAL A 126 -9.03 10.38 4.16
N ALA A 127 -7.94 10.15 3.42
CA ALA A 127 -7.83 10.54 2.01
C ALA A 127 -8.83 9.78 1.12
N VAL A 128 -8.90 8.44 1.26
CA VAL A 128 -9.83 7.62 0.46
C VAL A 128 -11.28 8.04 0.72
N SER A 129 -11.67 8.22 2.00
CA SER A 129 -13.03 8.65 2.35
C SER A 129 -13.35 10.06 1.85
N THR A 130 -12.34 10.94 1.76
CA THR A 130 -12.50 12.30 1.22
C THR A 130 -12.63 12.28 -0.31
N MET A 131 -11.75 11.54 -1.00
CA MET A 131 -11.80 11.39 -2.46
C MET A 131 -13.15 10.85 -2.94
N ILE A 132 -13.68 9.82 -2.27
CA ILE A 132 -14.99 9.24 -2.58
C ILE A 132 -16.11 10.28 -2.42
N GLY A 133 -16.01 11.16 -1.42
CA GLY A 133 -17.00 12.19 -1.16
C GLY A 133 -17.02 13.36 -2.16
N LEU A 134 -15.96 13.56 -2.95
CA LEU A 134 -15.87 14.65 -3.93
C LEU A 134 -16.62 14.39 -5.23
N PHE A 135 -16.91 13.13 -5.57
CA PHE A 135 -17.45 12.77 -6.88
C PHE A 135 -18.62 11.80 -6.78
N GLU A 136 -19.40 11.77 -7.85
CA GLU A 136 -20.54 10.87 -8.01
C GLU A 136 -20.13 9.39 -7.99
N PRO A 137 -21.02 8.48 -7.55
CA PRO A 137 -20.74 7.05 -7.48
C PRO A 137 -20.23 6.43 -8.79
N THR A 138 -20.71 6.94 -9.94
CA THR A 138 -20.38 6.44 -11.29
C THR A 138 -18.91 6.54 -11.68
N VAL A 139 -18.17 7.51 -11.12
CA VAL A 139 -16.75 7.76 -11.44
C VAL A 139 -15.79 7.35 -10.33
N ARG A 140 -16.30 7.06 -9.13
CA ARG A 140 -15.47 6.75 -7.94
C ARG A 140 -14.50 5.59 -8.17
N GLY A 141 -14.98 4.52 -8.81
CA GLY A 141 -14.15 3.35 -9.07
C GLY A 141 -12.91 3.68 -9.90
N LYS A 142 -13.07 4.48 -10.96
CA LYS A 142 -11.96 4.91 -11.82
C LYS A 142 -10.96 5.79 -11.06
N LEU A 143 -11.46 6.74 -10.26
CA LEU A 143 -10.62 7.66 -9.48
C LEU A 143 -9.86 6.93 -8.37
N THR A 144 -10.49 5.97 -7.69
CA THR A 144 -9.83 5.16 -6.67
C THR A 144 -8.78 4.23 -7.28
N ALA A 145 -9.07 3.61 -8.42
CA ALA A 145 -8.10 2.79 -9.14
C ALA A 145 -6.88 3.61 -9.59
N PHE A 146 -7.11 4.82 -10.09
CA PHE A 146 -6.03 5.75 -10.45
C PHE A 146 -5.20 6.15 -9.22
N ALA A 147 -5.84 6.47 -8.09
CA ALA A 147 -5.14 6.76 -6.85
C ALA A 147 -4.30 5.56 -6.38
N SER A 148 -4.83 4.34 -6.47
CA SER A 148 -4.10 3.13 -6.08
C SER A 148 -2.85 2.88 -6.93
N SER A 149 -2.83 3.32 -8.20
CA SER A 149 -1.65 3.22 -9.06
C SER A 149 -0.48 4.10 -8.60
N MET A 150 -0.74 5.11 -7.76
CA MET A 150 0.31 5.99 -7.21
C MET A 150 1.35 5.24 -6.39
N PHE A 151 1.02 4.07 -5.84
CA PHE A 151 2.02 3.24 -5.17
C PHE A 151 3.14 2.84 -6.14
N SER A 152 2.80 2.27 -7.29
CA SER A 152 3.78 1.88 -8.30
C SER A 152 4.53 3.09 -8.88
N VAL A 153 3.81 4.20 -9.12
CA VAL A 153 4.41 5.45 -9.62
C VAL A 153 5.41 6.01 -8.60
N ALA A 154 5.11 5.97 -7.31
CA ALA A 154 6.02 6.42 -6.26
C ALA A 154 7.31 5.60 -6.21
N LEU A 155 7.22 4.26 -6.36
CA LEU A 155 8.40 3.40 -6.43
C LEU A 155 9.24 3.69 -7.68
N MET A 156 8.59 3.85 -8.84
CA MET A 156 9.29 4.20 -10.09
C MET A 156 10.04 5.52 -9.97
N VAL A 157 9.38 6.55 -9.46
CA VAL A 157 9.98 7.88 -9.26
C VAL A 157 11.12 7.81 -8.25
N MET A 158 10.95 7.07 -7.16
CA MET A 158 11.99 6.86 -6.15
C MET A 158 13.24 6.23 -6.77
N GLY A 159 13.09 5.14 -7.51
CA GLY A 159 14.22 4.47 -8.17
C GLY A 159 14.89 5.34 -9.23
N ALA A 160 14.12 6.02 -10.08
CA ALA A 160 14.66 6.93 -11.10
C ALA A 160 15.40 8.12 -10.47
N TYR A 161 14.84 8.71 -9.41
CA TYR A 161 15.49 9.79 -8.68
C TYR A 161 16.74 9.32 -7.95
N ALA A 162 16.74 8.13 -7.38
CA ALA A 162 17.91 7.54 -6.75
C ALA A 162 19.04 7.27 -7.77
N ALA A 163 18.70 6.79 -8.97
CA ALA A 163 19.66 6.63 -10.04
C ALA A 163 20.27 7.99 -10.47
N PHE A 164 19.43 9.03 -10.58
CA PHE A 164 19.87 10.36 -10.93
C PHE A 164 20.81 10.95 -9.88
N ILE A 165 20.44 10.95 -8.59
CA ILE A 165 21.31 11.52 -7.53
C ILE A 165 22.62 10.75 -7.41
N SER A 166 22.62 9.43 -7.60
CA SER A 166 23.84 8.63 -7.62
C SER A 166 24.75 8.98 -8.81
N SER A 167 24.18 9.29 -9.98
CA SER A 167 24.96 9.66 -11.17
C SER A 167 25.68 11.01 -11.05
N ILE A 168 25.27 11.86 -10.11
CA ILE A 168 25.86 13.18 -9.84
C ILE A 168 26.54 13.24 -8.46
N ASP A 169 26.79 12.08 -7.84
CA ASP A 169 27.39 11.94 -6.50
C ASP A 169 26.67 12.76 -5.40
N ALA A 170 25.35 12.95 -5.56
CA ALA A 170 24.55 13.63 -4.54
C ALA A 170 24.23 12.68 -3.36
N PRO A 171 24.11 13.23 -2.14
CA PRO A 171 23.88 12.43 -0.94
C PRO A 171 22.51 11.73 -0.97
N TRP A 172 22.45 10.50 -0.44
CA TRP A 172 21.22 9.68 -0.39
C TRP A 172 20.08 10.35 0.41
N GLU A 173 20.41 11.24 1.34
CA GLU A 173 19.46 12.06 2.10
C GLU A 173 18.56 12.91 1.20
N SER A 174 18.98 13.15 -0.04
CA SER A 174 18.16 13.81 -1.06
C SER A 174 16.83 13.07 -1.28
N LEU A 175 16.80 11.74 -1.15
CA LEU A 175 15.57 10.95 -1.19
C LEU A 175 14.63 11.31 -0.03
N MET A 176 15.18 11.53 1.15
CA MET A 176 14.39 11.91 2.33
C MET A 176 13.84 13.34 2.19
N TRP A 177 14.61 14.27 1.60
CA TRP A 177 14.12 15.62 1.30
C TRP A 177 12.93 15.62 0.36
N VAL A 178 12.94 14.76 -0.67
CA VAL A 178 11.78 14.55 -1.56
C VAL A 178 10.61 13.93 -0.80
N GLY A 179 10.85 13.04 0.14
CA GLY A 179 9.81 12.49 1.01
C GLY A 179 9.25 13.50 2.03
N GLY A 180 10.00 14.57 2.34
CA GLY A 180 9.66 15.55 3.38
C GLY A 180 9.06 16.86 2.87
N VAL A 181 9.78 17.57 2.00
CA VAL A 181 9.40 18.93 1.57
C VAL A 181 8.10 18.96 0.74
N PRO A 182 7.93 18.16 -0.32
CA PRO A 182 6.72 18.23 -1.13
C PRO A 182 5.42 17.89 -0.37
N PRO A 183 5.36 16.95 0.61
CA PRO A 183 4.18 16.80 1.45
C PRO A 183 3.83 18.04 2.25
N LEU A 184 4.81 18.80 2.73
CA LEU A 184 4.56 20.09 3.41
C LEU A 184 3.93 21.11 2.47
N VAL A 185 4.45 21.20 1.25
CA VAL A 185 3.87 22.04 0.19
C VAL A 185 2.44 21.58 -0.14
N ALA A 186 2.23 20.27 -0.29
CA ALA A 186 0.90 19.71 -0.53
C ALA A 186 -0.08 20.05 0.60
N ALA A 187 0.35 19.97 1.86
CA ALA A 187 -0.46 20.36 3.02
C ALA A 187 -0.85 21.85 2.97
N LEU A 188 0.07 22.73 2.59
CA LEU A 188 -0.22 24.16 2.38
C LEU A 188 -1.24 24.37 1.24
N VAL A 189 -1.08 23.71 0.12
CA VAL A 189 -2.03 23.78 -1.00
C VAL A 189 -3.42 23.28 -0.57
N MET A 190 -3.50 22.20 0.20
CA MET A 190 -4.75 21.66 0.71
C MET A 190 -5.55 22.65 1.57
N ILE A 191 -4.89 23.59 2.26
CA ILE A 191 -5.57 24.65 3.05
C ILE A 191 -6.53 25.43 2.16
N PHE A 192 -6.10 25.76 0.93
CA PHE A 192 -6.85 26.61 0.00
C PHE A 192 -7.82 25.83 -0.88
N VAL A 193 -7.44 24.62 -1.30
CA VAL A 193 -8.17 23.88 -2.36
C VAL A 193 -9.23 22.94 -1.79
N LEU A 194 -9.01 22.35 -0.60
CA LEU A 194 -9.99 21.40 -0.05
C LEU A 194 -11.28 22.10 0.39
N PRO A 195 -12.46 21.62 -0.08
CA PRO A 195 -13.73 22.12 0.41
C PRO A 195 -13.91 21.80 1.91
N SER A 196 -14.56 22.70 2.64
CA SER A 196 -14.80 22.54 4.07
C SER A 196 -15.95 21.55 4.33
N ASP A 197 -15.69 20.49 5.06
CA ASP A 197 -16.69 19.49 5.48
C ASP A 197 -17.76 20.05 6.43
N LYS A 198 -17.52 21.21 7.03
CA LYS A 198 -18.52 21.94 7.82
C LYS A 198 -19.54 22.65 6.93
N LYS A 199 -19.10 23.07 5.73
CA LYS A 199 -19.92 23.85 4.79
C LYS A 199 -20.58 22.95 3.75
N TYR A 200 -19.95 21.88 3.33
CA TYR A 200 -20.41 21.01 2.23
C TYR A 200 -20.70 19.60 2.73
N ALA A 201 -21.77 19.00 2.23
CA ALA A 201 -22.12 17.59 2.39
C ALA A 201 -21.48 16.77 1.26
N ALA A 202 -20.80 15.68 1.59
CA ALA A 202 -20.20 14.80 0.61
C ALA A 202 -21.26 14.09 -0.24
N PHE A 203 -20.91 13.70 -1.47
CA PHE A 203 -21.79 12.83 -2.27
C PHE A 203 -22.06 11.52 -1.52
N GLY A 204 -23.35 11.15 -1.40
CA GLY A 204 -23.79 9.93 -0.72
C GLY A 204 -23.96 10.08 0.80
N GLU A 205 -23.83 11.30 1.36
CA GLU A 205 -24.31 11.61 2.71
C GLU A 205 -25.85 11.85 2.76
N GLU A 206 -26.52 11.88 1.60
CA GLU A 206 -27.97 11.87 1.52
C GLU A 206 -28.47 10.50 1.97
N ALA A 207 -29.27 10.46 3.03
CA ALA A 207 -29.89 9.23 3.52
C ALA A 207 -30.66 8.54 2.37
N VAL A 208 -30.40 7.26 2.14
CA VAL A 208 -31.25 6.45 1.26
C VAL A 208 -32.59 6.36 1.97
N LEU A 209 -33.58 7.07 1.45
CA LEU A 209 -34.94 7.03 1.95
C LEU A 209 -35.68 5.83 1.33
N ASP A 210 -36.43 5.12 2.16
CA ASP A 210 -37.38 4.10 1.68
C ASP A 210 -38.51 4.74 0.85
N ALA A 211 -39.37 3.89 0.27
CA ALA A 211 -40.51 4.35 -0.51
C ALA A 211 -41.49 5.24 0.29
N ASN A 212 -41.37 5.30 1.62
CA ASN A 212 -42.19 6.09 2.52
C ASN A 212 -41.47 7.36 3.03
N GLY A 213 -40.23 7.64 2.55
CA GLY A 213 -39.43 8.80 2.96
C GLY A 213 -38.71 8.63 4.30
N ASN A 214 -38.67 7.42 4.86
CA ASN A 214 -37.89 7.12 6.07
C ASN A 214 -36.49 6.66 5.70
N ALA A 215 -35.47 7.00 6.50
CA ALA A 215 -34.15 6.45 6.31
C ALA A 215 -34.18 4.93 6.51
N GLU A 216 -33.82 4.15 5.46
CA GLU A 216 -33.68 2.70 5.61
C GLU A 216 -32.68 2.42 6.74
N PRO A 217 -33.02 1.51 7.69
CA PRO A 217 -32.10 1.12 8.73
C PRO A 217 -30.91 0.43 8.07
N GLU A 218 -29.77 1.11 8.04
CA GLU A 218 -28.51 0.53 7.56
C GLU A 218 -28.19 -0.70 8.42
N LEU A 219 -28.22 -1.89 7.84
CA LEU A 219 -27.79 -3.12 8.49
C LEU A 219 -26.33 -2.94 8.89
N LYS A 220 -26.10 -2.63 10.16
CA LYS A 220 -24.76 -2.40 10.71
C LYS A 220 -24.07 -3.74 10.88
N GLY A 221 -23.11 -4.03 10.02
CA GLY A 221 -22.20 -5.16 10.21
C GLY A 221 -21.37 -5.00 11.49
N SER A 222 -20.85 -6.10 12.01
CA SER A 222 -19.96 -6.09 13.17
C SER A 222 -18.75 -7.01 12.97
N TRP A 223 -17.62 -6.69 13.60
CA TRP A 223 -16.47 -7.62 13.67
C TRP A 223 -16.85 -8.94 14.33
N GLY A 224 -17.81 -8.94 15.26
CA GLY A 224 -18.28 -10.16 15.89
C GLY A 224 -18.91 -11.15 14.91
N GLU A 225 -19.59 -10.68 13.85
CA GLU A 225 -20.14 -11.52 12.79
C GLU A 225 -19.05 -12.06 11.85
N MET A 226 -17.98 -11.28 11.61
CA MET A 226 -16.82 -11.73 10.85
C MET A 226 -16.11 -12.92 11.52
N LEU A 227 -16.17 -12.98 12.85
CA LEU A 227 -15.48 -13.98 13.67
C LEU A 227 -16.39 -15.17 14.06
N ARG A 228 -17.52 -15.39 13.36
CA ARG A 228 -18.45 -16.50 13.66
C ARG A 228 -18.70 -17.40 12.43
N GLY A 229 -18.90 -18.68 12.70
CA GLY A 229 -19.29 -19.66 11.71
C GLY A 229 -18.42 -19.69 10.45
N ARG A 230 -19.04 -19.71 9.28
CA ARG A 230 -18.35 -19.70 7.98
C ARG A 230 -17.50 -18.45 7.75
N ASN A 231 -17.96 -17.29 8.25
CA ASN A 231 -17.23 -16.03 8.08
C ASN A 231 -15.87 -16.08 8.77
N LEU A 232 -15.76 -16.71 9.95
CA LEU A 232 -14.49 -16.87 10.67
C LEU A 232 -13.43 -17.54 9.79
N ARG A 233 -13.78 -18.67 9.13
CA ARG A 233 -12.83 -19.36 8.25
C ARG A 233 -12.35 -18.47 7.11
N ILE A 234 -13.27 -17.77 6.45
CA ILE A 234 -12.94 -16.85 5.35
C ILE A 234 -12.08 -15.69 5.86
N THR A 235 -12.43 -15.09 6.99
CA THR A 235 -11.68 -14.01 7.64
C THR A 235 -10.23 -14.42 7.93
N LEU A 236 -10.05 -15.60 8.55
CA LEU A 236 -8.71 -16.10 8.88
C LEU A 236 -7.87 -16.37 7.63
N ILE A 237 -8.48 -16.97 6.59
CA ILE A 237 -7.77 -17.21 5.32
C ILE A 237 -7.39 -15.87 4.66
N CYS A 238 -8.29 -14.88 4.61
CA CYS A 238 -8.00 -13.56 4.04
C CYS A 238 -6.90 -12.83 4.82
N LEU A 239 -6.93 -12.85 6.16
CA LEU A 239 -5.90 -12.24 7.00
C LEU A 239 -4.54 -12.92 6.79
N LEU A 240 -4.51 -14.25 6.77
CA LEU A 240 -3.27 -15.00 6.54
C LEU A 240 -2.74 -14.75 5.13
N LEU A 241 -3.60 -14.76 4.12
CA LEU A 241 -3.23 -14.49 2.74
C LEU A 241 -2.65 -13.08 2.57
N ALA A 242 -3.29 -12.07 3.18
CA ALA A 242 -2.79 -10.70 3.21
C ALA A 242 -1.47 -10.59 4.00
N GLY A 243 -1.35 -11.30 5.11
CA GLY A 243 -0.09 -11.39 5.88
C GLY A 243 1.05 -11.97 5.05
N LEU A 244 0.81 -13.10 4.37
CA LEU A 244 1.79 -13.72 3.47
C LEU A 244 2.19 -12.78 2.32
N ASN A 245 1.27 -11.97 1.78
CA ASN A 245 1.61 -10.96 0.79
C ASN A 245 2.64 -9.94 1.33
N PHE A 246 2.46 -9.46 2.56
CA PHE A 246 3.44 -8.57 3.19
C PHE A 246 4.77 -9.29 3.48
N TYR A 247 4.75 -10.57 3.88
CA TYR A 247 5.97 -11.37 4.06
C TYR A 247 6.73 -11.53 2.74
N GLY A 248 6.05 -11.96 1.67
CA GLY A 248 6.68 -12.13 0.35
C GLY A 248 7.24 -10.82 -0.19
N TYR A 249 6.50 -9.70 0.01
CA TYR A 249 7.00 -8.37 -0.34
C TYR A 249 8.26 -8.01 0.44
N GLN A 250 8.26 -8.16 1.76
CA GLN A 250 9.41 -7.80 2.59
C GLN A 250 10.61 -8.70 2.35
N PHE A 251 10.40 -10.01 2.15
CA PHE A 251 11.48 -10.96 1.89
C PHE A 251 12.17 -10.76 0.54
N PHE A 252 11.54 -10.08 -0.41
CA PHE A 252 12.16 -9.69 -1.67
C PHE A 252 12.32 -8.17 -1.76
N SER A 253 11.22 -7.44 -1.99
CA SER A 253 11.24 -6.01 -2.30
C SER A 253 11.77 -5.15 -1.15
N GLY A 254 11.49 -5.53 0.11
CA GLY A 254 11.93 -4.82 1.30
C GLY A 254 13.45 -4.88 1.53
N PHE A 255 14.14 -5.87 0.95
CA PHE A 255 15.60 -6.04 1.08
C PHE A 255 16.33 -6.07 -0.25
N VAL A 256 15.63 -5.87 -1.37
CA VAL A 256 16.25 -5.95 -2.71
C VAL A 256 17.36 -4.92 -2.89
N THR A 257 17.23 -3.71 -2.39
CA THR A 257 18.29 -2.68 -2.47
C THR A 257 19.51 -3.06 -1.65
N THR A 258 19.31 -3.59 -0.44
CA THR A 258 20.40 -4.13 0.39
C THR A 258 21.10 -5.28 -0.32
N TYR A 259 20.33 -6.22 -0.88
CA TYR A 259 20.87 -7.34 -1.64
C TYR A 259 21.69 -6.89 -2.86
N LEU A 260 21.17 -5.93 -3.64
CA LEU A 260 21.88 -5.40 -4.80
C LEU A 260 23.17 -4.67 -4.42
N LYS A 261 23.15 -3.92 -3.31
CA LYS A 261 24.31 -3.18 -2.81
C LYS A 261 25.33 -4.09 -2.15
N GLU A 262 24.92 -4.87 -1.14
CA GLU A 262 25.84 -5.62 -0.27
C GLU A 262 26.30 -6.96 -0.90
N ILE A 263 25.42 -7.66 -1.61
CA ILE A 263 25.71 -8.99 -2.16
C ILE A 263 26.13 -8.91 -3.62
N ARG A 264 25.42 -8.11 -4.44
CA ARG A 264 25.70 -7.97 -5.87
C ARG A 264 26.69 -6.88 -6.19
N GLN A 265 27.03 -6.01 -5.22
CA GLN A 265 28.02 -4.93 -5.33
C GLN A 265 27.73 -3.94 -6.46
N PHE A 266 26.45 -3.70 -6.77
CA PHE A 266 26.07 -2.70 -7.75
C PHE A 266 26.21 -1.27 -7.17
N ASP A 267 26.53 -0.33 -8.07
CA ASP A 267 26.48 1.10 -7.78
C ASP A 267 25.05 1.60 -7.62
N GLY A 268 24.90 2.75 -6.96
CA GLY A 268 23.58 3.32 -6.66
C GLY A 268 22.75 3.66 -7.90
N ALA A 269 23.40 4.03 -9.03
CA ALA A 269 22.69 4.33 -10.27
C ALA A 269 22.05 3.07 -10.85
N THR A 270 22.81 1.97 -10.91
CA THR A 270 22.33 0.67 -11.37
C THR A 270 21.20 0.15 -10.47
N ILE A 271 21.35 0.26 -9.13
CA ILE A 271 20.30 -0.13 -8.17
C ILE A 271 19.02 0.67 -8.42
N GLY A 272 19.12 1.99 -8.59
CA GLY A 272 17.98 2.85 -8.86
C GLY A 272 17.26 2.50 -10.17
N ILE A 273 18.00 2.20 -11.24
CA ILE A 273 17.43 1.75 -12.53
C ILE A 273 16.71 0.41 -12.37
N ILE A 274 17.35 -0.58 -11.73
CA ILE A 274 16.74 -1.90 -11.49
C ILE A 274 15.44 -1.75 -10.68
N PHE A 275 15.47 -0.94 -9.62
CA PHE A 275 14.30 -0.71 -8.76
C PHE A 275 13.17 -0.01 -9.52
N SER A 276 13.48 1.05 -10.29
CA SER A 276 12.50 1.81 -11.06
C SER A 276 11.82 0.95 -12.14
N ILE A 277 12.60 0.20 -12.93
CA ILE A 277 12.07 -0.68 -13.96
C ILE A 277 11.25 -1.80 -13.34
N SER A 278 11.72 -2.37 -12.24
CA SER A 278 10.96 -3.40 -11.51
C SER A 278 9.59 -2.88 -11.07
N ALA A 279 9.51 -1.66 -10.55
CA ALA A 279 8.27 -1.04 -10.10
C ALA A 279 7.26 -0.81 -11.25
N PHE A 280 7.73 -0.57 -12.48
CA PHE A 280 6.87 -0.45 -13.66
C PHE A 280 6.03 -1.72 -13.88
N GLY A 281 6.56 -2.89 -13.56
CA GLY A 281 5.83 -4.16 -13.62
C GLY A 281 4.55 -4.15 -12.79
N SER A 282 4.57 -3.55 -11.59
CA SER A 282 3.38 -3.43 -10.73
C SER A 282 2.31 -2.52 -11.32
N LEU A 283 2.72 -1.40 -11.93
CA LEU A 283 1.79 -0.45 -12.53
C LEU A 283 0.98 -1.10 -13.64
N PHE A 284 1.67 -1.73 -14.58
CA PHE A 284 1.05 -2.42 -15.71
C PHE A 284 0.30 -3.68 -15.27
N GLY A 285 0.90 -4.44 -14.36
CA GLY A 285 0.36 -5.71 -13.89
C GLY A 285 -0.98 -5.55 -13.18
N ALA A 286 -1.19 -4.52 -12.38
CA ALA A 286 -2.46 -4.30 -11.68
C ALA A 286 -3.65 -4.18 -12.66
N TRP A 287 -3.46 -3.54 -13.80
CA TRP A 287 -4.50 -3.39 -14.82
C TRP A 287 -4.76 -4.70 -15.57
N VAL A 288 -3.69 -5.41 -15.93
CA VAL A 288 -3.79 -6.69 -16.64
C VAL A 288 -4.46 -7.74 -15.76
N TRP A 289 -4.02 -7.88 -14.50
CA TRP A 289 -4.61 -8.84 -13.57
C TRP A 289 -6.05 -8.49 -13.19
N GLY A 290 -6.39 -7.20 -13.14
CA GLY A 290 -7.78 -6.76 -12.98
C GLY A 290 -8.66 -7.27 -14.14
N ALA A 291 -8.22 -7.05 -15.38
CA ALA A 291 -8.95 -7.52 -16.57
C ALA A 291 -9.03 -9.06 -16.66
N ILE A 292 -7.94 -9.77 -16.28
CA ILE A 292 -7.92 -11.24 -16.20
C ILE A 292 -8.92 -11.73 -15.17
N ALA A 293 -8.94 -11.13 -13.97
CA ALA A 293 -9.85 -11.50 -12.90
C ALA A 293 -11.31 -11.26 -13.28
N ASP A 294 -11.61 -10.18 -13.97
CA ASP A 294 -12.97 -9.90 -14.43
C ASP A 294 -13.45 -10.89 -15.50
N LYS A 295 -12.56 -11.37 -16.35
CA LYS A 295 -12.91 -12.29 -17.45
C LYS A 295 -12.91 -13.76 -16.99
N PHE A 296 -11.93 -14.18 -16.21
CA PHE A 296 -11.67 -15.59 -15.91
C PHE A 296 -11.97 -15.97 -14.45
N GLY A 297 -12.27 -14.99 -13.60
CA GLY A 297 -12.52 -15.18 -12.18
C GLY A 297 -11.35 -14.76 -11.30
N ARG A 298 -11.63 -14.57 -10.01
CA ARG A 298 -10.68 -14.02 -9.02
C ARG A 298 -9.53 -14.98 -8.70
N LYS A 299 -9.78 -16.28 -8.73
CA LYS A 299 -8.80 -17.31 -8.36
C LYS A 299 -7.66 -17.45 -9.38
N VAL A 300 -7.90 -17.11 -10.64
CA VAL A 300 -6.87 -17.18 -11.70
C VAL A 300 -5.66 -16.31 -11.35
N ASN A 301 -5.87 -15.23 -10.62
CA ASN A 301 -4.79 -14.33 -10.20
C ASN A 301 -3.77 -14.99 -9.26
N ALA A 302 -4.06 -16.15 -8.66
CA ALA A 302 -3.07 -16.94 -7.91
C ALA A 302 -1.85 -17.32 -8.76
N ILE A 303 -2.03 -17.44 -10.08
CA ILE A 303 -0.93 -17.66 -11.04
C ILE A 303 0.09 -16.52 -10.97
N GLY A 304 -0.33 -15.28 -10.71
CA GLY A 304 0.57 -14.14 -10.54
C GLY A 304 1.55 -14.35 -9.38
N PHE A 305 1.11 -14.94 -8.27
CA PHE A 305 2.00 -15.24 -7.15
C PHE A 305 2.97 -16.38 -7.45
N LEU A 306 2.54 -17.40 -8.21
CA LEU A 306 3.48 -18.43 -8.70
C LEU A 306 4.52 -17.80 -9.62
N LEU A 307 4.11 -16.91 -10.52
CA LEU A 307 5.03 -16.17 -11.39
C LEU A 307 6.01 -15.32 -10.54
N ALA A 308 5.54 -14.61 -9.53
CA ALA A 308 6.40 -13.84 -8.63
C ALA A 308 7.42 -14.75 -7.92
N GLY A 309 7.00 -15.91 -7.43
CA GLY A 309 7.89 -16.89 -6.80
C GLY A 309 8.98 -17.39 -7.76
N VAL A 310 8.62 -17.75 -8.99
CA VAL A 310 9.58 -18.18 -10.01
C VAL A 310 10.55 -17.06 -10.37
N MET A 311 10.05 -15.84 -10.57
CA MET A 311 10.90 -14.69 -10.94
C MET A 311 11.84 -14.28 -9.80
N ALA A 312 11.40 -14.35 -8.54
CA ALA A 312 12.27 -14.15 -7.39
C ALA A 312 13.40 -15.19 -7.35
N SER A 313 13.08 -16.47 -7.59
CA SER A 313 14.08 -17.53 -7.66
C SER A 313 15.12 -17.27 -8.76
N LEU A 314 14.63 -16.91 -9.95
CA LEU A 314 15.51 -16.58 -11.08
C LEU A 314 16.38 -15.35 -10.79
N PHE A 315 15.84 -14.35 -10.09
CA PHE A 315 16.57 -13.15 -9.70
C PHE A 315 17.78 -13.47 -8.79
N PHE A 316 17.63 -14.43 -7.88
CA PHE A 316 18.72 -14.81 -6.97
C PHE A 316 19.81 -15.64 -7.64
N ILE A 317 19.47 -16.46 -8.64
CA ILE A 317 20.46 -17.32 -9.35
C ILE A 317 21.04 -16.66 -10.60
N ALA A 318 20.40 -15.61 -11.15
CA ALA A 318 20.87 -14.94 -12.35
C ALA A 318 22.24 -14.28 -12.14
N PRO A 319 23.17 -14.37 -13.12
CA PRO A 319 24.41 -13.61 -13.09
C PRO A 319 24.17 -12.09 -13.10
N SER A 320 25.07 -11.34 -12.46
CA SER A 320 24.98 -9.88 -12.32
C SER A 320 25.34 -9.12 -13.59
N ASP A 321 26.12 -9.73 -14.48
CA ASP A 321 26.74 -9.13 -15.66
C ASP A 321 25.92 -9.28 -16.94
N ILE A 322 24.82 -10.04 -16.90
CA ILE A 322 23.99 -10.25 -18.09
C ILE A 322 23.20 -8.98 -18.41
N MET A 323 23.43 -8.48 -19.62
CA MET A 323 22.71 -7.35 -20.19
C MET A 323 21.80 -7.79 -21.33
N ILE A 324 20.56 -7.23 -21.37
CA ILE A 324 19.62 -7.41 -22.48
C ILE A 324 19.40 -6.02 -23.08
N GLY A 325 20.09 -5.77 -24.21
CA GLY A 325 20.23 -4.41 -24.72
C GLY A 325 20.99 -3.51 -23.74
N SER A 326 20.38 -2.42 -23.31
CA SER A 326 20.93 -1.50 -22.30
C SER A 326 20.51 -1.81 -20.86
N LEU A 327 19.71 -2.87 -20.63
CA LEU A 327 19.13 -3.18 -19.33
C LEU A 327 19.80 -4.42 -18.72
N ASN A 328 20.08 -4.34 -17.42
CA ASN A 328 20.49 -5.50 -16.66
C ASN A 328 19.36 -6.54 -16.59
N LEU A 329 19.68 -7.83 -16.72
CA LEU A 329 18.71 -8.93 -16.62
C LEU A 329 17.90 -8.88 -15.33
N LEU A 330 18.49 -8.47 -14.20
CA LEU A 330 17.79 -8.36 -12.91
C LEU A 330 16.67 -7.32 -12.96
N ALA A 331 16.79 -6.26 -13.74
CA ALA A 331 15.72 -5.28 -13.92
C ALA A 331 14.49 -5.91 -14.60
N LEU A 332 14.70 -6.77 -15.60
CA LEU A 332 13.61 -7.46 -16.29
C LEU A 332 12.98 -8.55 -15.43
N LEU A 333 13.79 -9.30 -14.68
CA LEU A 333 13.28 -10.29 -13.72
C LEU A 333 12.46 -9.61 -12.62
N GLY A 334 12.95 -8.49 -12.10
CA GLY A 334 12.24 -7.66 -11.13
C GLY A 334 10.92 -7.07 -11.68
N LEU A 335 10.91 -6.67 -12.96
CA LEU A 335 9.70 -6.20 -13.64
C LEU A 335 8.65 -7.30 -13.69
N ILE A 336 9.01 -8.51 -14.12
CA ILE A 336 8.07 -9.63 -14.21
C ILE A 336 7.65 -10.10 -12.81
N TYR A 337 8.56 -10.05 -11.82
CA TYR A 337 8.24 -10.31 -10.41
C TYR A 337 7.14 -9.37 -9.91
N ASN A 338 7.32 -8.06 -10.09
CA ASN A 338 6.35 -7.05 -9.65
C ASN A 338 5.05 -7.11 -10.45
N PHE A 339 5.09 -7.48 -11.73
CA PHE A 339 3.90 -7.80 -12.52
C PHE A 339 3.12 -8.95 -11.87
N GLY A 340 3.78 -10.03 -11.47
CA GLY A 340 3.15 -11.14 -10.77
C GLY A 340 2.58 -10.75 -9.40
N LEU A 341 3.36 -10.01 -8.60
CA LEU A 341 2.97 -9.50 -7.28
C LEU A 341 1.68 -8.69 -7.33
N SER A 342 1.50 -7.88 -8.38
CA SER A 342 0.34 -7.00 -8.51
C SER A 342 -0.99 -7.73 -8.76
N ALA A 343 -0.97 -9.05 -8.91
CA ALA A 343 -2.18 -9.87 -8.97
C ALA A 343 -3.08 -9.70 -7.72
N SER A 344 -2.51 -9.32 -6.58
CA SER A 344 -3.24 -8.98 -5.35
C SER A 344 -4.05 -7.67 -5.42
N ALA A 345 -3.88 -6.86 -6.45
CA ALA A 345 -4.62 -5.60 -6.61
C ALA A 345 -6.15 -5.77 -6.60
N VAL A 346 -6.64 -6.96 -6.95
CA VAL A 346 -8.08 -7.28 -6.94
C VAL A 346 -8.63 -7.58 -5.54
N TRP A 347 -7.80 -7.74 -4.51
CA TRP A 347 -8.23 -8.24 -3.19
C TRP A 347 -9.17 -7.30 -2.46
N GLY A 348 -9.07 -5.98 -2.64
CA GLY A 348 -10.02 -5.05 -2.05
C GLY A 348 -11.48 -5.38 -2.44
N GLY A 349 -11.71 -5.62 -3.72
CA GLY A 349 -13.00 -6.08 -4.25
C GLY A 349 -13.29 -7.54 -3.88
N TYR A 350 -12.36 -8.44 -4.17
CA TYR A 350 -12.54 -9.87 -3.95
C TYR A 350 -12.86 -10.22 -2.49
N PHE A 351 -12.11 -9.68 -1.52
CA PHE A 351 -12.36 -9.94 -0.11
C PHE A 351 -13.74 -9.41 0.31
N SER A 352 -14.17 -8.27 -0.23
CA SER A 352 -15.52 -7.76 0.04
C SER A 352 -16.62 -8.67 -0.54
N GLU A 353 -16.39 -9.25 -1.72
CA GLU A 353 -17.33 -10.15 -2.40
C GLU A 353 -17.57 -11.47 -1.66
N LEU A 354 -16.61 -11.90 -0.82
CA LEU A 354 -16.69 -13.15 -0.03
C LEU A 354 -17.71 -13.09 1.11
N PHE A 355 -18.16 -11.88 1.48
CA PHE A 355 -19.07 -11.65 2.61
C PHE A 355 -20.42 -11.09 2.17
N PRO A 356 -21.47 -11.24 3.02
CA PRO A 356 -22.77 -10.60 2.82
C PRO A 356 -22.64 -9.07 2.68
N ALA A 357 -23.64 -8.43 2.07
CA ALA A 357 -23.60 -7.00 1.72
C ALA A 357 -23.24 -6.08 2.90
N HIS A 358 -23.81 -6.31 4.09
CA HIS A 358 -23.56 -5.52 5.30
C HIS A 358 -22.16 -5.73 5.92
N LEU A 359 -21.41 -6.76 5.49
CA LEU A 359 -20.05 -7.05 5.96
C LEU A 359 -18.96 -6.72 4.92
N ARG A 360 -19.31 -6.25 3.73
CA ARG A 360 -18.36 -6.02 2.62
C ARG A 360 -17.25 -5.04 2.96
N SER A 361 -17.55 -3.98 3.68
CA SER A 361 -16.55 -3.00 4.13
C SER A 361 -15.52 -3.61 5.08
N TYR A 362 -15.97 -4.50 5.97
CA TYR A 362 -15.08 -5.26 6.86
C TYR A 362 -14.23 -6.26 6.05
N GLY A 363 -14.82 -6.93 5.06
CA GLY A 363 -14.10 -7.81 4.15
C GLY A 363 -12.96 -7.08 3.42
N ALA A 364 -13.23 -5.91 2.83
CA ALA A 364 -12.20 -5.10 2.19
C ALA A 364 -11.07 -4.68 3.13
N ALA A 365 -11.39 -4.41 4.40
CA ALA A 365 -10.42 -3.99 5.41
C ALA A 365 -9.44 -5.12 5.80
N LEU A 366 -9.77 -6.40 5.55
CA LEU A 366 -8.91 -7.54 5.89
C LEU A 366 -7.56 -7.49 5.18
N PHE A 367 -7.47 -6.88 3.99
CA PHE A 367 -6.19 -6.69 3.32
C PHE A 367 -5.21 -5.88 4.21
N HIS A 368 -5.68 -4.78 4.77
CA HIS A 368 -4.86 -3.98 5.69
C HIS A 368 -4.67 -4.67 7.04
N GLY A 369 -5.62 -5.49 7.47
CA GLY A 369 -5.49 -6.32 8.67
C GLY A 369 -4.32 -7.30 8.60
N GLY A 370 -3.95 -7.75 7.41
CA GLY A 370 -2.76 -8.59 7.20
C GLY A 370 -1.44 -7.93 7.63
N ARG A 371 -1.39 -6.60 7.77
CA ARG A 371 -0.22 -5.89 8.31
C ARG A 371 0.13 -6.29 9.74
N ILE A 372 -0.84 -6.74 10.54
CA ILE A 372 -0.60 -7.23 11.90
C ILE A 372 0.39 -8.42 11.89
N LEU A 373 0.29 -9.26 10.87
CA LEU A 373 1.25 -10.33 10.64
C LEU A 373 2.49 -9.82 9.92
N GLY A 374 2.30 -9.05 8.84
CA GLY A 374 3.36 -8.59 7.94
C GLY A 374 4.38 -7.65 8.56
N MET A 375 4.03 -6.93 9.64
CA MET A 375 4.96 -6.01 10.30
C MET A 375 6.19 -6.70 10.90
N TRP A 376 6.10 -8.00 11.16
CA TRP A 376 7.20 -8.80 11.70
C TRP A 376 8.11 -9.38 10.61
N ALA A 377 7.70 -9.32 9.34
CA ALA A 377 8.41 -9.96 8.25
C ALA A 377 9.90 -9.55 8.13
N PRO A 378 10.29 -8.26 8.22
CA PRO A 378 11.69 -7.89 8.19
C PRO A 378 12.50 -8.48 9.33
N MET A 379 11.93 -8.54 10.54
CA MET A 379 12.60 -9.13 11.71
C MET A 379 12.81 -10.63 11.56
N VAL A 380 11.82 -11.33 10.99
CA VAL A 380 11.94 -12.77 10.69
C VAL A 380 13.02 -13.01 9.64
N LEU A 381 13.09 -12.17 8.61
CA LEU A 381 14.14 -12.26 7.61
C LEU A 381 15.52 -12.07 8.24
N ILE A 382 15.71 -11.05 9.06
CA ILE A 382 16.99 -10.80 9.75
C ILE A 382 17.35 -11.97 10.68
N PHE A 383 16.39 -12.48 11.46
CA PHE A 383 16.61 -13.65 12.33
C PHE A 383 17.14 -14.87 11.56
N ILE A 384 16.67 -15.09 10.33
CA ILE A 384 17.18 -16.15 9.45
C ILE A 384 18.56 -15.76 8.92
N SER A 385 18.73 -14.52 8.47
CA SER A 385 19.96 -14.00 7.88
C SER A 385 21.16 -14.05 8.85
N GLU A 386 20.95 -13.77 10.14
CA GLU A 386 21.98 -13.84 11.17
C GLU A 386 22.47 -15.28 11.44
N ARG A 387 21.68 -16.29 11.08
CA ARG A 387 22.01 -17.72 11.25
C ARG A 387 22.51 -18.38 9.98
N THR A 388 22.30 -17.71 8.85
CA THR A 388 22.68 -18.19 7.52
C THR A 388 23.44 -17.08 6.78
N ASP A 389 22.74 -16.42 5.87
CA ASP A 389 23.14 -15.23 5.13
C ASP A 389 21.90 -14.54 4.55
N LEU A 390 22.06 -13.29 4.07
CA LEU A 390 20.96 -12.49 3.54
C LEU A 390 20.29 -13.17 2.33
N THR A 391 21.06 -13.76 1.43
CA THR A 391 20.53 -14.43 0.23
C THR A 391 19.67 -15.61 0.63
N THR A 392 20.16 -16.46 1.52
CA THR A 392 19.42 -17.63 2.04
C THR A 392 18.12 -17.20 2.72
N ALA A 393 18.13 -16.13 3.52
CA ALA A 393 16.92 -15.60 4.14
C ALA A 393 15.90 -15.11 3.09
N MET A 394 16.37 -14.43 2.05
CA MET A 394 15.52 -13.91 0.96
C MET A 394 14.89 -15.03 0.10
N TRP A 395 15.47 -16.23 0.05
CA TRP A 395 14.86 -17.41 -0.55
C TRP A 395 13.54 -17.81 0.12
N GLY A 396 13.22 -17.25 1.27
CA GLY A 396 11.89 -17.32 1.85
C GLY A 396 10.79 -16.70 0.98
N ALA A 397 11.12 -15.72 0.12
CA ALA A 397 10.11 -15.06 -0.74
C ALA A 397 9.44 -16.03 -1.74
N PRO A 398 10.15 -16.83 -2.56
CA PRO A 398 9.54 -17.84 -3.41
C PRO A 398 8.62 -18.80 -2.66
N ILE A 399 9.05 -19.26 -1.48
CA ILE A 399 8.27 -20.19 -0.65
C ILE A 399 6.97 -19.53 -0.21
N VAL A 400 7.04 -18.29 0.30
CA VAL A 400 5.86 -17.52 0.74
C VAL A 400 4.90 -17.30 -0.42
N TRP A 401 5.38 -16.98 -1.62
CA TRP A 401 4.51 -16.77 -2.78
C TRP A 401 3.79 -18.05 -3.23
N ILE A 402 4.48 -19.18 -3.22
CA ILE A 402 3.87 -20.49 -3.53
C ILE A 402 2.79 -20.82 -2.48
N VAL A 403 3.08 -20.68 -1.20
CA VAL A 403 2.12 -20.93 -0.11
C VAL A 403 0.92 -19.98 -0.22
N ALA A 404 1.16 -18.70 -0.50
CA ALA A 404 0.10 -17.73 -0.69
C ALA A 404 -0.79 -18.06 -1.90
N ALA A 405 -0.19 -18.49 -3.02
CA ALA A 405 -0.95 -18.93 -4.20
C ALA A 405 -1.85 -20.13 -3.89
N LEU A 406 -1.31 -21.15 -3.23
CA LEU A 406 -2.07 -22.33 -2.82
C LEU A 406 -3.21 -21.97 -1.85
N LEU A 407 -2.92 -21.09 -0.89
CA LEU A 407 -3.94 -20.62 0.05
C LEU A 407 -5.03 -19.81 -0.67
N TRP A 408 -4.68 -18.97 -1.64
CA TRP A 408 -5.67 -18.22 -2.45
C TRP A 408 -6.65 -19.15 -3.15
N LEU A 409 -6.16 -20.27 -3.69
CA LEU A 409 -7.00 -21.25 -4.36
C LEU A 409 -8.05 -21.93 -3.44
N THR A 410 -7.87 -21.87 -2.12
CA THR A 410 -8.84 -22.41 -1.14
C THR A 410 -10.06 -21.52 -0.93
N LEU A 411 -9.96 -20.21 -1.25
CA LEU A 411 -11.09 -19.29 -1.17
C LEU A 411 -12.12 -19.59 -2.27
N PRO A 412 -13.41 -19.32 -2.05
CA PRO A 412 -14.44 -19.52 -3.07
C PRO A 412 -14.28 -18.55 -4.24
N GLU A 413 -14.66 -18.97 -5.45
CA GLU A 413 -14.77 -18.08 -6.61
C GLU A 413 -16.03 -17.21 -6.46
N THR A 414 -15.89 -15.91 -6.73
CA THR A 414 -16.98 -14.93 -6.62
C THR A 414 -17.43 -14.40 -7.97
N LEU A 415 -16.62 -14.55 -9.03
CA LEU A 415 -16.91 -14.06 -10.36
C LEU A 415 -16.68 -15.16 -11.39
N LYS A 416 -17.61 -15.37 -12.31
CA LYS A 416 -17.47 -16.31 -13.42
C LYS A 416 -17.98 -15.68 -14.71
N GLY A 417 -17.08 -15.54 -15.69
CA GLY A 417 -17.44 -15.00 -17.01
C GLY A 417 -18.02 -13.58 -16.97
N GLY A 418 -17.50 -12.69 -16.09
CA GLY A 418 -17.97 -11.32 -15.93
C GLY A 418 -19.27 -11.17 -15.14
N VAL A 419 -19.87 -12.27 -14.67
CA VAL A 419 -21.11 -12.27 -13.88
C VAL A 419 -20.79 -12.70 -12.45
N MET A 420 -21.25 -11.92 -11.46
CA MET A 420 -21.13 -12.32 -10.05
C MET A 420 -21.83 -13.67 -9.83
N TYR A 421 -21.08 -14.62 -9.32
CA TYR A 421 -21.59 -15.95 -8.97
C TYR A 421 -22.55 -15.82 -7.79
N LYS A 422 -23.84 -15.57 -8.06
CA LYS A 422 -24.86 -15.79 -7.07
C LYS A 422 -24.95 -17.31 -6.87
N LYS A 423 -24.52 -17.82 -5.72
CA LYS A 423 -25.02 -19.10 -5.24
C LYS A 423 -26.54 -18.94 -5.14
N GLU A 424 -27.26 -19.40 -6.15
CA GLU A 424 -28.67 -19.64 -6.02
C GLU A 424 -28.88 -20.56 -4.81
N LYS A 425 -29.70 -20.03 -3.92
CA LYS A 425 -30.54 -20.76 -2.99
C LYS A 425 -30.18 -22.23 -2.74
N ALA A 426 -29.33 -22.47 -1.79
CA ALA A 426 -29.46 -23.65 -0.92
C ALA A 426 -29.77 -23.14 0.49
N ALA A 427 -30.96 -22.64 0.67
CA ALA A 427 -31.52 -22.28 1.95
C ALA A 427 -33.03 -22.14 1.83
N HIS A 428 -33.67 -23.23 1.39
CA HIS A 428 -35.05 -23.56 1.73
C HIS A 428 -35.13 -25.10 1.69
N GLN A 429 -34.63 -25.70 2.72
CA GLN A 429 -35.14 -26.94 3.32
C GLN A 429 -34.55 -27.05 4.72
#